data_eba46d498ba63af1edbfd070d03ff960
#
_entry.id   eba46d498ba63af1edbfd070d03ff960
#
_cell.length_a   1.000
_cell.length_b   1.000
_cell.length_c   1.000
_cell.angle_alpha   90.00
_cell.angle_beta   90.00
_cell.angle_gamma   90.00
#
_symmetry.space_group_name_H-M   'P 1'
#
loop_
_entity.id
_entity.type
_entity.pdbx_description
1 polymer ?
#
loop_
_entity_poly.entity_id
_entity_poly.type
_entity_poly.pdbx_seq_one_letter_code
_entity_poly.pdbx_strand_id
1 'polypeptide(L)'
;MMKKVRLPALLLALLSLLTLCGCHGSRGQNAFSVPDSFDESRQYEITFWAKNDTNKTQVDIYNKAIDDFQALYPNISVRLRLYTDYGKIYNDVITNIATNTTPNVCITYPDHIATYLTGANVVTPLDALFADEQYGLGGSALRYDGPTQAEMIPQFLEECSFSGSHYAVPFMRSTEACYVNKTYVEALGYELPETLTWDFVWEVSDAAAAAKKPDGTFAVNGQEVLLPFIYKSTDNMMIQMLRQKGAGYSTDSGEVQIFNDTTEALLYGIAAHTAGGAFSTFKISGYPANFLNAGQCLFAVDSTAGATWMGSHAPLSDISADKYVDFETAVMTVPQFDPAHPQMISQGPSLCVFNKDDPQEVLAAWLFAQYLLTNEVQIAYSQTEGYVPVTAKAQQSAAYQDYLAQEGADDTLHYDVKIKASKLLLDNVDNTFTTPVYNGSASLRNAAGQLIEDVTKSVRRKEPVDAAYMAKLYDSVTSLYRLDQRGAMAADGSQALGPLPAPAKALLITLGGVWVLMAVYGGVQLIKKKSRQNSH
;
A
#
# COMPACT_ATOMS: atom_id res chain seq x y z
N MET A 1 44.34 47.34 -13.48
CA MET A 1 43.49 46.72 -12.44
C MET A 1 42.09 46.29 -12.91
N MET A 2 41.59 46.76 -14.05
CA MET A 2 40.21 46.49 -14.54
C MET A 2 39.96 45.11 -15.17
N LYS A 3 41.00 44.32 -15.54
CA LYS A 3 40.81 42.97 -16.11
C LYS A 3 40.54 41.88 -15.05
N LYS A 4 40.91 42.08 -13.77
CA LYS A 4 40.77 41.08 -12.71
C LYS A 4 39.36 40.99 -12.09
N VAL A 5 38.48 41.99 -12.30
CA VAL A 5 37.12 42.01 -11.73
C VAL A 5 36.07 41.40 -12.71
N ARG A 6 36.41 41.30 -14.00
CA ARG A 6 35.44 40.78 -15.02
C ARG A 6 35.26 39.27 -14.96
N LEU A 7 36.29 38.53 -14.61
CA LEU A 7 36.24 37.07 -14.55
C LEU A 7 35.38 36.55 -13.36
N PRO A 8 35.53 37.05 -12.12
CA PRO A 8 34.66 36.63 -11.02
C PRO A 8 33.21 37.11 -11.19
N ALA A 9 32.97 38.27 -11.79
CA ALA A 9 31.58 38.70 -12.08
C ALA A 9 30.90 37.84 -13.16
N LEU A 10 31.65 37.40 -14.17
CA LEU A 10 31.16 36.48 -15.20
C LEU A 10 30.90 35.06 -14.64
N LEU A 11 31.78 34.59 -13.74
CA LEU A 11 31.61 33.31 -13.03
C LEU A 11 30.42 33.35 -12.09
N LEU A 12 30.20 34.46 -11.38
CA LEU A 12 29.02 34.61 -10.52
C LEU A 12 27.71 34.68 -11.33
N ALA A 13 27.73 35.37 -12.47
CA ALA A 13 26.57 35.41 -13.39
C ALA A 13 26.31 34.04 -14.03
N LEU A 14 27.36 33.29 -14.37
CA LEU A 14 27.23 31.93 -14.90
C LEU A 14 26.71 30.96 -13.82
N LEU A 15 27.20 31.08 -12.58
CA LEU A 15 26.74 30.28 -11.43
C LEU A 15 25.26 30.57 -11.11
N SER A 16 24.84 31.84 -11.15
CA SER A 16 23.45 32.22 -10.93
C SER A 16 22.53 31.85 -12.10
N LEU A 17 23.02 31.79 -13.33
CA LEU A 17 22.29 31.23 -14.48
C LEU A 17 22.13 29.71 -14.34
N LEU A 18 23.15 29.00 -13.87
CA LEU A 18 23.06 27.55 -13.59
C LEU A 18 22.10 27.23 -12.45
N THR A 19 22.00 28.09 -11.43
CA THR A 19 20.99 27.89 -10.35
C THR A 19 19.56 28.22 -10.79
N LEU A 20 19.38 29.10 -11.77
CA LEU A 20 18.05 29.36 -12.38
C LEU A 20 17.62 28.25 -13.34
N CYS A 21 18.53 27.51 -13.94
CA CYS A 21 18.21 26.31 -14.74
C CYS A 21 17.92 25.08 -13.88
N GLY A 22 18.23 25.10 -12.57
CA GLY A 22 18.02 23.96 -11.65
C GLY A 22 16.61 23.83 -11.08
N CYS A 23 15.73 24.79 -11.29
CA CYS A 23 14.32 24.71 -10.92
C CYS A 23 13.45 24.49 -12.18
N HIS A 24 13.66 23.39 -12.85
CA HIS A 24 12.57 22.83 -13.64
C HIS A 24 11.62 22.20 -12.62
N GLY A 25 10.54 22.90 -12.29
CA GLY A 25 9.35 22.23 -11.80
C GLY A 25 9.03 21.08 -12.76
N SER A 26 8.51 19.96 -12.25
CA SER A 26 8.07 18.84 -13.08
C SER A 26 7.36 19.43 -14.30
N ARG A 27 7.93 19.26 -15.49
CA ARG A 27 7.20 19.57 -16.72
C ARG A 27 6.02 18.63 -16.68
N GLY A 28 4.82 19.17 -16.57
CA GLY A 28 3.62 18.37 -16.70
C GLY A 28 3.74 17.54 -17.97
N GLN A 29 3.63 16.22 -17.83
CA GLN A 29 3.60 15.34 -18.99
C GLN A 29 2.35 15.66 -19.81
N ASN A 30 2.40 15.46 -21.12
CA ASN A 30 1.22 15.55 -21.95
C ASN A 30 0.19 14.49 -21.50
N ALA A 31 -1.09 14.80 -21.65
CA ALA A 31 -2.11 13.79 -21.42
C ALA A 31 -1.89 12.61 -22.37
N PHE A 32 -2.02 11.39 -21.85
CA PHE A 32 -1.88 10.18 -22.66
C PHE A 32 -3.07 10.05 -23.62
N SER A 33 -2.77 9.61 -24.84
CA SER A 33 -3.77 9.14 -25.80
C SER A 33 -3.31 7.79 -26.38
N VAL A 34 -4.25 6.87 -26.54
CA VAL A 34 -3.95 5.55 -27.12
C VAL A 34 -3.46 5.72 -28.55
N PRO A 35 -2.29 5.19 -28.93
CA PRO A 35 -1.84 5.22 -30.32
C PRO A 35 -2.73 4.37 -31.24
N ASP A 36 -2.90 4.78 -32.49
CA ASP A 36 -3.68 4.02 -33.49
C ASP A 36 -3.12 2.62 -33.77
N SER A 37 -1.81 2.43 -33.58
CA SER A 37 -1.13 1.14 -33.70
C SER A 37 0.15 1.10 -32.85
N PHE A 38 0.53 -0.09 -32.41
CA PHE A 38 1.81 -0.32 -31.73
C PHE A 38 2.95 -0.41 -32.78
N ASP A 39 3.99 0.40 -32.59
CA ASP A 39 5.15 0.41 -33.49
C ASP A 39 6.13 -0.71 -33.14
N GLU A 40 5.99 -1.86 -33.79
CA GLU A 40 6.84 -3.03 -33.57
C GLU A 40 8.26 -2.90 -34.16
N SER A 41 8.51 -1.87 -35.00
CA SER A 41 9.83 -1.64 -35.58
C SER A 41 10.83 -1.03 -34.59
N ARG A 42 10.33 -0.50 -33.47
CA ARG A 42 11.13 0.13 -32.41
C ARG A 42 11.39 -0.83 -31.28
N GLN A 43 12.49 -0.59 -30.57
CA GLN A 43 12.82 -1.27 -29.32
C GLN A 43 12.36 -0.44 -28.13
N TYR A 44 11.75 -1.08 -27.14
CA TYR A 44 11.28 -0.45 -25.90
C TYR A 44 11.97 -1.13 -24.71
N GLU A 45 12.42 -0.33 -23.76
CA GLU A 45 12.88 -0.81 -22.47
C GLU A 45 11.90 -0.26 -21.40
N ILE A 46 11.16 -1.15 -20.76
CA ILE A 46 10.23 -0.79 -19.69
C ILE A 46 10.73 -1.32 -18.35
N THR A 47 10.45 -0.58 -17.29
CA THR A 47 10.79 -0.95 -15.91
C THR A 47 9.56 -1.39 -15.16
N PHE A 48 9.66 -2.53 -14.47
CA PHE A 48 8.64 -3.07 -13.59
C PHE A 48 9.14 -3.10 -12.15
N TRP A 49 8.46 -2.36 -11.24
CA TRP A 49 8.79 -2.33 -9.82
C TRP A 49 7.81 -3.20 -9.04
N ALA A 50 8.32 -4.25 -8.42
CA ALA A 50 7.53 -5.23 -7.69
C ALA A 50 8.04 -5.44 -6.27
N LYS A 51 7.15 -5.91 -5.38
CA LYS A 51 7.52 -6.33 -4.04
C LYS A 51 8.10 -7.74 -4.08
N ASN A 52 9.17 -7.96 -3.33
CA ASN A 52 9.70 -9.27 -3.01
C ASN A 52 9.55 -9.51 -1.51
N ASP A 53 8.65 -10.39 -1.14
CA ASP A 53 8.31 -10.69 0.25
C ASP A 53 9.09 -11.89 0.79
N THR A 54 10.35 -12.06 0.43
CA THR A 54 11.14 -13.23 0.82
C THR A 54 10.67 -14.57 0.22
N ASN A 55 9.51 -14.61 -0.40
CA ASN A 55 9.00 -15.76 -1.13
C ASN A 55 9.64 -15.83 -2.53
N LYS A 56 10.65 -16.68 -2.69
CA LYS A 56 11.38 -16.84 -3.94
C LYS A 56 10.47 -17.27 -5.08
N THR A 57 9.44 -18.05 -4.82
CA THR A 57 8.49 -18.53 -5.83
C THR A 57 7.79 -17.37 -6.53
N GLN A 58 7.45 -16.28 -5.82
CA GLN A 58 6.86 -15.10 -6.45
C GLN A 58 7.83 -14.41 -7.41
N VAL A 59 9.11 -14.34 -7.06
CA VAL A 59 10.15 -13.77 -7.94
C VAL A 59 10.33 -14.63 -9.20
N ASP A 60 10.31 -15.94 -9.06
CA ASP A 60 10.41 -16.87 -10.18
C ASP A 60 9.23 -16.72 -11.15
N ILE A 61 8.02 -16.49 -10.62
CA ILE A 61 6.82 -16.21 -11.43
C ILE A 61 6.97 -14.90 -12.20
N TYR A 62 7.47 -13.82 -11.56
CA TYR A 62 7.73 -12.57 -12.28
C TYR A 62 8.75 -12.75 -13.40
N ASN A 63 9.86 -13.46 -13.14
CA ASN A 63 10.87 -13.71 -14.15
C ASN A 63 10.32 -14.55 -15.30
N LYS A 64 9.57 -15.62 -15.00
CA LYS A 64 8.91 -16.44 -16.03
C LYS A 64 7.93 -15.61 -16.86
N ALA A 65 7.09 -14.80 -16.22
CA ALA A 65 6.14 -13.93 -16.91
C ALA A 65 6.84 -12.92 -17.84
N ILE A 66 7.99 -12.38 -17.42
CA ILE A 66 8.82 -11.49 -18.24
C ILE A 66 9.39 -12.24 -19.44
N ASP A 67 9.97 -13.41 -19.22
CA ASP A 67 10.57 -14.21 -20.30
C ASP A 67 9.52 -14.62 -21.35
N ASP A 68 8.36 -15.10 -20.91
CA ASP A 68 7.26 -15.49 -21.78
C ASP A 68 6.68 -14.31 -22.55
N PHE A 69 6.50 -13.15 -21.88
CA PHE A 69 6.05 -11.93 -22.53
C PHE A 69 7.05 -11.45 -23.58
N GLN A 70 8.33 -11.43 -23.28
CA GLN A 70 9.39 -11.03 -24.22
C GLN A 70 9.50 -11.99 -25.41
N ALA A 71 9.16 -13.26 -25.26
CA ALA A 71 9.07 -14.20 -26.37
C ALA A 71 7.93 -13.83 -27.35
N LEU A 72 6.82 -13.28 -26.83
CA LEU A 72 5.69 -12.80 -27.63
C LEU A 72 5.96 -11.41 -28.25
N TYR A 73 6.65 -10.54 -27.52
CA TYR A 73 6.97 -9.17 -27.92
C TYR A 73 8.49 -8.93 -27.86
N PRO A 74 9.27 -9.45 -28.81
CA PRO A 74 10.75 -9.43 -28.76
C PRO A 74 11.34 -8.02 -28.88
N ASN A 75 10.53 -7.05 -29.23
CA ASN A 75 10.90 -5.63 -29.28
C ASN A 75 10.64 -4.88 -27.95
N ILE A 76 10.12 -5.56 -26.92
CA ILE A 76 9.94 -5.00 -25.58
C ILE A 76 10.86 -5.75 -24.60
N SER A 77 11.74 -5.03 -23.94
CA SER A 77 12.56 -5.54 -22.84
C SER A 77 12.00 -5.06 -21.50
N VAL A 78 11.79 -5.97 -20.55
CA VAL A 78 11.26 -5.67 -19.23
C VAL A 78 12.35 -5.81 -18.18
N ARG A 79 12.59 -4.75 -17.42
CA ARG A 79 13.58 -4.70 -16.36
C ARG A 79 12.90 -4.72 -14.99
N LEU A 80 13.00 -5.86 -14.29
CA LEU A 80 12.44 -6.04 -12.95
C LEU A 80 13.31 -5.35 -11.89
N ARG A 81 12.70 -4.57 -11.00
CA ARG A 81 13.29 -4.08 -9.75
C ARG A 81 12.45 -4.53 -8.57
N LEU A 82 13.10 -5.20 -7.61
CA LEU A 82 12.45 -5.75 -6.42
C LEU A 82 12.65 -4.84 -5.21
N TYR A 83 11.59 -4.72 -4.41
CA TYR A 83 11.56 -3.98 -3.16
C TYR A 83 11.09 -4.87 -2.02
N THR A 84 11.55 -4.62 -0.81
CA THR A 84 11.17 -5.41 0.38
C THR A 84 9.76 -5.09 0.91
N ASP A 85 9.23 -3.90 0.60
CA ASP A 85 7.90 -3.49 1.02
C ASP A 85 7.29 -2.41 0.10
N TYR A 86 5.97 -2.26 0.17
CA TYR A 86 5.23 -1.28 -0.65
C TYR A 86 5.53 0.17 -0.26
N GLY A 87 5.86 0.44 1.01
CA GLY A 87 6.23 1.78 1.47
C GLY A 87 7.51 2.29 0.81
N LYS A 88 8.47 1.40 0.53
CA LYS A 88 9.68 1.75 -0.23
C LYS A 88 9.37 2.04 -1.68
N ILE A 89 8.49 1.25 -2.33
CA ILE A 89 8.02 1.57 -3.69
C ILE A 89 7.37 2.95 -3.69
N TYR A 90 6.46 3.21 -2.75
CA TYR A 90 5.77 4.48 -2.60
C TYR A 90 6.73 5.67 -2.49
N ASN A 91 7.69 5.60 -1.58
CA ASN A 91 8.66 6.68 -1.35
C ASN A 91 9.57 6.92 -2.57
N ASP A 92 10.02 5.84 -3.22
CA ASP A 92 10.84 5.94 -4.41
C ASP A 92 10.04 6.53 -5.58
N VAL A 93 8.77 6.13 -5.78
CA VAL A 93 7.91 6.73 -6.82
C VAL A 93 7.76 8.22 -6.60
N ILE A 94 7.42 8.68 -5.39
CA ILE A 94 7.29 10.12 -5.08
C ILE A 94 8.59 10.88 -5.41
N THR A 95 9.73 10.31 -5.05
CA THR A 95 11.03 10.93 -5.35
C THR A 95 11.27 11.02 -6.86
N ASN A 96 10.89 9.97 -7.60
CA ASN A 96 11.09 9.89 -9.04
C ASN A 96 10.08 10.74 -9.85
N ILE A 97 8.91 11.06 -9.29
CA ILE A 97 7.99 12.03 -9.89
C ILE A 97 8.67 13.38 -10.10
N ALA A 98 9.39 13.87 -9.08
CA ALA A 98 10.07 15.17 -9.15
C ALA A 98 11.17 15.22 -10.22
N THR A 99 11.73 14.09 -10.61
CA THR A 99 12.83 13.97 -11.60
C THR A 99 12.38 13.42 -12.95
N ASN A 100 11.09 13.10 -13.11
CA ASN A 100 10.52 12.47 -14.30
C ASN A 100 11.18 11.10 -14.64
N THR A 101 11.49 10.32 -13.61
CA THR A 101 12.16 9.01 -13.72
C THR A 101 11.33 7.89 -13.06
N THR A 102 10.00 8.04 -13.03
CA THR A 102 9.09 7.01 -12.55
C THR A 102 9.26 5.70 -13.33
N PRO A 103 8.95 4.52 -12.73
CA PRO A 103 8.90 3.27 -13.49
C PRO A 103 7.84 3.35 -14.60
N ASN A 104 7.80 2.37 -15.48
CA ASN A 104 6.71 2.22 -16.45
C ASN A 104 5.51 1.53 -15.82
N VAL A 105 5.75 0.51 -15.00
CA VAL A 105 4.74 -0.22 -14.24
C VAL A 105 5.22 -0.41 -12.80
N CYS A 106 4.34 -0.22 -11.83
CA CYS A 106 4.63 -0.68 -10.46
C CYS A 106 3.44 -1.38 -9.83
N ILE A 107 3.75 -2.29 -8.90
CA ILE A 107 2.75 -2.87 -7.99
C ILE A 107 2.57 -1.91 -6.81
N THR A 108 1.34 -1.48 -6.55
CA THR A 108 1.05 -0.49 -5.51
C THR A 108 -0.41 -0.56 -5.05
N TYR A 109 -0.77 0.27 -4.07
CA TYR A 109 -2.13 0.39 -3.56
C TYR A 109 -2.81 1.67 -4.08
N PRO A 110 -4.15 1.71 -4.18
CA PRO A 110 -4.92 2.90 -4.56
C PRO A 110 -4.58 4.15 -3.73
N ASP A 111 -4.43 4.02 -2.40
CA ASP A 111 -4.04 5.11 -1.50
C ASP A 111 -2.69 5.75 -1.89
N HIS A 112 -1.75 4.95 -2.37
CA HIS A 112 -0.46 5.44 -2.86
C HIS A 112 -0.62 6.18 -4.18
N ILE A 113 -1.42 5.61 -5.10
CA ILE A 113 -1.68 6.21 -6.42
C ILE A 113 -2.33 7.59 -6.27
N ALA A 114 -3.26 7.76 -5.32
CA ALA A 114 -3.87 9.06 -5.04
C ALA A 114 -2.82 10.14 -4.72
N THR A 115 -1.73 9.78 -4.07
CA THR A 115 -0.60 10.70 -3.86
C THR A 115 0.20 10.93 -5.14
N TYR A 116 0.39 9.91 -5.99
CA TYR A 116 1.10 10.07 -7.26
C TYR A 116 0.38 11.03 -8.21
N LEU A 117 -0.95 11.10 -8.14
CA LEU A 117 -1.78 12.02 -8.93
C LEU A 117 -1.57 13.50 -8.59
N THR A 118 -0.83 13.83 -7.53
CA THR A 118 -0.40 15.20 -7.26
C THR A 118 0.58 15.74 -8.30
N GLY A 119 1.24 14.85 -9.07
CA GLY A 119 2.02 15.21 -10.26
C GLY A 119 1.11 15.25 -11.49
N ALA A 120 1.16 16.34 -12.27
CA ALA A 120 0.32 16.49 -13.45
C ALA A 120 0.62 15.41 -14.49
N ASN A 121 -0.40 14.62 -14.84
CA ASN A 121 -0.36 13.53 -15.82
C ASN A 121 0.75 12.47 -15.57
N VAL A 122 1.11 12.22 -14.32
CA VAL A 122 2.17 11.24 -13.98
C VAL A 122 1.68 9.80 -14.11
N VAL A 123 0.43 9.55 -13.70
CA VAL A 123 -0.21 8.24 -13.82
C VAL A 123 -1.13 8.24 -15.04
N THR A 124 -1.09 7.17 -15.78
CA THR A 124 -1.97 6.98 -16.96
C THR A 124 -3.39 6.63 -16.49
N PRO A 125 -4.42 7.42 -16.82
CA PRO A 125 -5.80 6.96 -16.69
C PRO A 125 -6.05 5.83 -17.70
N LEU A 126 -6.60 4.71 -17.23
CA LEU A 126 -6.70 3.48 -18.01
C LEU A 126 -7.99 3.32 -18.79
N ASP A 127 -8.99 4.20 -18.58
CA ASP A 127 -10.32 4.06 -19.20
C ASP A 127 -10.27 4.00 -20.74
N ALA A 128 -9.44 4.85 -21.35
CA ALA A 128 -9.24 4.82 -22.80
C ALA A 128 -8.57 3.53 -23.29
N LEU A 129 -7.63 2.99 -22.48
CA LEU A 129 -7.00 1.70 -22.76
C LEU A 129 -7.98 0.55 -22.56
N PHE A 130 -8.83 0.59 -21.51
CA PHE A 130 -9.84 -0.46 -21.32
C PHE A 130 -10.81 -0.55 -22.49
N ALA A 131 -11.20 0.59 -23.05
CA ALA A 131 -12.15 0.69 -24.16
C ALA A 131 -11.53 0.43 -25.55
N ASP A 132 -10.21 0.31 -25.66
CA ASP A 132 -9.54 0.13 -26.94
C ASP A 132 -9.76 -1.30 -27.49
N GLU A 133 -10.26 -1.43 -28.72
CA GLU A 133 -10.61 -2.72 -29.32
C GLU A 133 -9.38 -3.56 -29.71
N GLN A 134 -8.22 -2.93 -29.90
CA GLN A 134 -7.00 -3.61 -30.32
C GLN A 134 -6.10 -3.97 -29.15
N TYR A 135 -5.83 -3.03 -28.27
CA TYR A 135 -4.85 -3.13 -27.19
C TYR A 135 -5.48 -3.09 -25.80
N GLY A 136 -6.80 -2.98 -25.70
CA GLY A 136 -7.52 -2.99 -24.43
C GLY A 136 -7.59 -4.37 -23.78
N LEU A 137 -8.36 -4.46 -22.70
CA LEU A 137 -8.58 -5.74 -22.01
C LEU A 137 -9.27 -6.75 -22.95
N GLY A 138 -8.58 -7.85 -23.25
CA GLY A 138 -9.03 -8.84 -24.24
C GLY A 138 -8.98 -8.35 -25.68
N GLY A 139 -8.18 -7.33 -25.96
CA GLY A 139 -8.08 -6.68 -27.26
C GLY A 139 -7.61 -7.61 -28.41
N SER A 140 -8.06 -7.33 -29.61
CA SER A 140 -7.85 -8.20 -30.79
C SER A 140 -6.42 -8.27 -31.30
N ALA A 141 -5.54 -7.33 -30.93
CA ALA A 141 -4.12 -7.30 -31.29
C ALA A 141 -3.20 -7.91 -30.23
N LEU A 142 -3.75 -8.38 -29.11
CA LEU A 142 -2.95 -9.06 -28.07
C LEU A 142 -2.42 -10.41 -28.59
N ARG A 143 -1.19 -10.73 -28.24
CA ARG A 143 -0.52 -12.00 -28.61
C ARG A 143 -0.67 -13.09 -27.55
N TYR A 144 -1.53 -12.88 -26.58
CA TYR A 144 -1.85 -13.78 -25.47
C TYR A 144 -3.34 -13.70 -25.14
N ASP A 145 -3.83 -14.71 -24.43
CA ASP A 145 -5.22 -14.77 -23.96
C ASP A 145 -5.38 -13.93 -22.69
N GLY A 146 -5.49 -12.60 -22.85
CA GLY A 146 -5.75 -11.66 -21.77
C GLY A 146 -7.22 -11.65 -21.34
N PRO A 147 -7.53 -11.26 -20.09
CA PRO A 147 -8.90 -11.12 -19.66
C PRO A 147 -9.59 -9.93 -20.33
N THR A 148 -10.87 -10.05 -20.59
CA THR A 148 -11.75 -8.93 -20.96
C THR A 148 -12.12 -8.15 -19.71
N GLN A 149 -12.58 -6.88 -19.88
CA GLN A 149 -13.09 -6.10 -18.74
C GLN A 149 -14.27 -6.79 -18.04
N ALA A 150 -15.13 -7.47 -18.79
CA ALA A 150 -16.28 -8.20 -18.24
C ALA A 150 -15.89 -9.43 -17.39
N GLU A 151 -14.69 -9.96 -17.60
CA GLU A 151 -14.14 -11.07 -16.80
C GLU A 151 -13.44 -10.61 -15.52
N MET A 152 -13.18 -9.31 -15.36
CA MET A 152 -12.67 -8.77 -14.11
C MET A 152 -13.76 -8.86 -13.03
N ILE A 153 -13.37 -9.21 -11.80
CA ILE A 153 -14.30 -9.17 -10.66
C ILE A 153 -14.67 -7.71 -10.40
N PRO A 154 -15.96 -7.33 -10.47
CA PRO A 154 -16.37 -5.93 -10.42
C PRO A 154 -15.90 -5.20 -9.16
N GLN A 155 -16.02 -5.83 -7.99
CA GLN A 155 -15.59 -5.26 -6.71
C GLN A 155 -14.09 -4.92 -6.72
N PHE A 156 -13.27 -5.80 -7.31
CA PHE A 156 -11.82 -5.60 -7.36
C PHE A 156 -11.41 -4.52 -8.37
N LEU A 157 -12.14 -4.41 -9.48
CA LEU A 157 -11.89 -3.37 -10.47
C LEU A 157 -12.31 -1.99 -9.94
N GLU A 158 -13.46 -1.91 -9.26
CA GLU A 158 -13.97 -0.67 -8.68
C GLU A 158 -13.00 -0.05 -7.67
N GLU A 159 -12.26 -0.86 -6.91
CA GLU A 159 -11.21 -0.39 -6.01
C GLU A 159 -10.12 0.45 -6.69
N CYS A 160 -9.95 0.29 -8.00
CA CYS A 160 -8.98 1.01 -8.81
C CYS A 160 -9.56 2.28 -9.46
N SER A 161 -10.86 2.55 -9.23
CA SER A 161 -11.60 3.71 -9.73
C SER A 161 -11.69 4.78 -8.65
N PHE A 162 -11.09 5.93 -8.89
CA PHE A 162 -11.17 7.10 -8.01
C PHE A 162 -10.94 8.38 -8.82
N SER A 163 -11.46 9.50 -8.33
CA SER A 163 -11.42 10.78 -9.06
C SER A 163 -12.01 10.69 -10.47
N GLY A 164 -12.96 9.77 -10.70
CA GLY A 164 -13.69 9.62 -11.96
C GLY A 164 -12.99 8.82 -13.05
N SER A 165 -11.89 8.12 -12.75
CA SER A 165 -11.16 7.26 -13.70
C SER A 165 -10.52 6.08 -13.01
N HIS A 166 -10.21 5.03 -13.79
CA HIS A 166 -9.36 3.93 -13.34
C HIS A 166 -7.88 4.31 -13.49
N TYR A 167 -7.15 4.32 -12.40
CA TYR A 167 -5.70 4.62 -12.38
C TYR A 167 -4.81 3.40 -12.13
N ALA A 168 -5.43 2.25 -12.02
CA ALA A 168 -4.76 0.97 -11.91
C ALA A 168 -5.67 -0.13 -12.44
N VAL A 169 -5.10 -1.33 -12.58
CA VAL A 169 -5.84 -2.57 -12.77
C VAL A 169 -5.49 -3.51 -11.59
N PRO A 170 -6.45 -4.22 -10.99
CA PRO A 170 -6.17 -5.12 -9.89
C PRO A 170 -5.22 -6.23 -10.36
N PHE A 171 -4.25 -6.61 -9.51
CA PHE A 171 -3.30 -7.69 -9.82
C PHE A 171 -3.61 -8.96 -9.02
N MET A 172 -3.66 -8.87 -7.69
CA MET A 172 -4.06 -9.92 -6.77
C MET A 172 -4.91 -9.33 -5.67
N ARG A 173 -5.79 -10.14 -5.09
CA ARG A 173 -6.57 -9.72 -3.93
C ARG A 173 -6.38 -10.64 -2.75
N SER A 174 -6.48 -10.04 -1.59
CA SER A 174 -6.45 -10.65 -0.27
C SER A 174 -7.42 -9.92 0.65
N THR A 175 -7.63 -10.46 1.82
CA THR A 175 -8.29 -9.80 2.94
C THR A 175 -7.49 -10.07 4.21
N GLU A 176 -7.99 -9.72 5.37
CA GLU A 176 -7.46 -10.21 6.64
C GLU A 176 -8.26 -11.40 7.13
N ALA A 177 -7.57 -12.38 7.71
CA ALA A 177 -8.16 -13.53 8.38
C ALA A 177 -7.69 -13.58 9.84
N CYS A 178 -8.50 -14.16 10.71
CA CYS A 178 -8.08 -14.53 12.04
C CYS A 178 -7.64 -16.00 12.04
N TYR A 179 -6.35 -16.22 12.27
CA TYR A 179 -5.75 -17.53 12.45
C TYR A 179 -5.80 -17.87 13.93
N VAL A 180 -6.48 -18.97 14.26
CA VAL A 180 -6.80 -19.34 15.63
C VAL A 180 -6.08 -20.60 16.03
N ASN A 181 -5.40 -20.58 17.18
CA ASN A 181 -4.97 -21.79 17.86
C ASN A 181 -6.18 -22.42 18.54
N LYS A 182 -6.91 -23.25 17.78
CA LYS A 182 -8.17 -23.89 18.22
C LYS A 182 -7.94 -24.74 19.46
N THR A 183 -6.86 -25.51 19.50
CA THR A 183 -6.49 -26.35 20.63
C THR A 183 -6.44 -25.58 21.94
N TYR A 184 -5.94 -24.34 21.93
CA TYR A 184 -5.86 -23.52 23.15
C TYR A 184 -7.20 -22.93 23.54
N VAL A 185 -8.01 -22.52 22.55
CA VAL A 185 -9.36 -22.02 22.78
C VAL A 185 -10.22 -23.12 23.46
N GLU A 186 -10.19 -24.34 22.93
CA GLU A 186 -10.90 -25.49 23.49
C GLU A 186 -10.37 -25.88 24.87
N ALA A 187 -9.07 -25.79 25.09
CA ALA A 187 -8.44 -26.06 26.39
C ALA A 187 -8.87 -25.06 27.49
N LEU A 188 -9.28 -23.86 27.12
CA LEU A 188 -9.89 -22.88 28.03
C LEU A 188 -11.39 -23.14 28.28
N GLY A 189 -11.98 -24.14 27.63
CA GLY A 189 -13.38 -24.51 27.76
C GLY A 189 -14.33 -23.76 26.82
N TYR A 190 -13.80 -23.14 25.79
CA TYR A 190 -14.58 -22.43 24.77
C TYR A 190 -14.70 -23.26 23.49
N GLU A 191 -15.83 -23.10 22.79
CA GLU A 191 -16.04 -23.67 21.46
C GLU A 191 -16.03 -22.52 20.44
N LEU A 192 -15.32 -22.71 19.31
CA LEU A 192 -15.28 -21.69 18.26
C LEU A 192 -16.66 -21.52 17.61
N PRO A 193 -17.19 -20.30 17.53
CA PRO A 193 -18.42 -20.02 16.80
C PRO A 193 -18.19 -20.15 15.28
N GLU A 194 -19.27 -20.22 14.50
CA GLU A 194 -19.17 -20.18 13.03
C GLU A 194 -18.54 -18.86 12.53
N THR A 195 -18.91 -17.74 13.15
CA THR A 195 -18.33 -16.43 12.88
C THR A 195 -17.78 -15.82 14.16
N LEU A 196 -16.53 -15.40 14.15
CA LEU A 196 -15.91 -14.72 15.30
C LEU A 196 -16.56 -13.36 15.55
N THR A 197 -16.82 -13.08 16.83
CA THR A 197 -17.22 -11.75 17.28
C THR A 197 -16.10 -11.08 18.08
N TRP A 198 -16.08 -9.75 18.14
CA TRP A 198 -15.15 -9.01 18.99
C TRP A 198 -15.33 -9.40 20.46
N ASP A 199 -16.58 -9.57 20.93
CA ASP A 199 -16.85 -9.98 22.31
C ASP A 199 -16.25 -11.35 22.62
N PHE A 200 -16.41 -12.33 21.72
CA PHE A 200 -15.82 -13.67 21.89
C PHE A 200 -14.29 -13.62 21.95
N VAL A 201 -13.66 -12.90 21.02
CA VAL A 201 -12.19 -12.78 20.99
C VAL A 201 -11.66 -12.09 22.25
N TRP A 202 -12.33 -11.04 22.74
CA TRP A 202 -11.97 -10.37 23.98
C TRP A 202 -12.16 -11.27 25.20
N GLU A 203 -13.31 -11.93 25.32
CA GLU A 203 -13.61 -12.84 26.43
C GLU A 203 -12.57 -13.95 26.55
N VAL A 204 -12.31 -14.66 25.45
CA VAL A 204 -11.34 -15.77 25.44
C VAL A 204 -9.91 -15.26 25.68
N SER A 205 -9.55 -14.10 25.14
CA SER A 205 -8.23 -13.50 25.35
C SER A 205 -8.01 -13.04 26.79
N ASP A 206 -9.01 -12.47 27.43
CA ASP A 206 -8.99 -12.11 28.85
C ASP A 206 -8.91 -13.37 29.75
N ALA A 207 -9.66 -14.43 29.42
CA ALA A 207 -9.58 -15.70 30.12
C ALA A 207 -8.19 -16.33 29.99
N ALA A 208 -7.59 -16.30 28.80
CA ALA A 208 -6.22 -16.77 28.58
C ALA A 208 -5.21 -15.95 29.37
N ALA A 209 -5.35 -14.63 29.40
CA ALA A 209 -4.48 -13.76 30.18
C ALA A 209 -4.56 -14.05 31.69
N ALA A 210 -5.76 -14.41 32.20
CA ALA A 210 -5.99 -14.78 33.59
C ALA A 210 -5.49 -16.21 33.91
N ALA A 211 -5.46 -17.11 32.92
CA ALA A 211 -5.03 -18.51 33.09
C ALA A 211 -3.51 -18.71 33.13
N LYS A 212 -2.71 -17.67 32.87
CA LYS A 212 -1.25 -17.74 32.95
C LYS A 212 -0.78 -18.07 34.35
N LYS A 213 0.16 -19.00 34.44
CA LYS A 213 0.90 -19.29 35.67
C LYS A 213 1.84 -18.12 36.03
N PRO A 214 2.32 -18.04 37.29
CA PRO A 214 3.29 -17.02 37.71
C PRO A 214 4.59 -17.00 36.89
N ASP A 215 4.97 -18.13 36.28
CA ASP A 215 6.12 -18.26 35.39
C ASP A 215 5.84 -17.85 33.95
N GLY A 216 4.61 -17.40 33.66
CA GLY A 216 4.16 -16.96 32.33
C GLY A 216 3.72 -18.09 31.40
N THR A 217 3.83 -19.35 31.82
CA THR A 217 3.43 -20.50 30.99
C THR A 217 1.91 -20.67 30.95
N PHE A 218 1.40 -21.16 29.82
CA PHE A 218 0.00 -21.54 29.66
C PHE A 218 -0.22 -22.97 30.23
N ALA A 219 -1.33 -23.18 30.98
CA ALA A 219 -1.53 -24.38 31.78
C ALA A 219 -1.61 -25.71 30.99
N VAL A 220 -1.92 -25.67 29.69
CA VAL A 220 -2.24 -26.87 28.90
C VAL A 220 -1.02 -27.55 28.31
N ASN A 221 -0.04 -26.81 27.82
CA ASN A 221 1.10 -27.39 27.09
C ASN A 221 2.48 -26.93 27.59
N GLY A 222 2.52 -26.15 28.66
CA GLY A 222 3.76 -25.63 29.21
C GLY A 222 4.44 -24.53 28.40
N GLN A 223 3.78 -24.00 27.35
CA GLN A 223 4.28 -22.90 26.56
C GLN A 223 3.95 -21.56 27.20
N GLU A 224 4.86 -20.62 27.07
CA GLU A 224 4.63 -19.24 27.49
C GLU A 224 3.70 -18.54 26.51
N VAL A 225 2.48 -18.23 26.93
CA VAL A 225 1.59 -17.35 26.16
C VAL A 225 1.98 -15.91 26.46
N LEU A 226 2.62 -15.26 25.49
CA LEU A 226 3.06 -13.87 25.63
C LEU A 226 1.89 -12.90 25.48
N LEU A 227 1.02 -13.16 24.51
CA LEU A 227 -0.06 -12.28 24.16
C LEU A 227 -1.21 -13.08 23.54
N PRO A 228 -2.36 -13.20 24.20
CA PRO A 228 -3.48 -13.98 23.68
C PRO A 228 -4.00 -13.54 22.32
N PHE A 229 -4.09 -12.22 22.07
CA PHE A 229 -4.57 -11.67 20.81
C PHE A 229 -3.57 -10.70 20.18
N ILE A 230 -3.25 -10.92 18.91
CA ILE A 230 -2.37 -10.07 18.10
C ILE A 230 -3.13 -9.65 16.84
N TYR A 231 -3.13 -8.35 16.54
CA TYR A 231 -3.61 -7.79 15.29
C TYR A 231 -2.46 -7.03 14.61
N LYS A 232 -2.02 -7.50 13.43
CA LYS A 232 -0.82 -6.96 12.79
C LYS A 232 -1.00 -5.53 12.31
N SER A 233 -2.04 -5.30 11.52
CA SER A 233 -2.31 -3.99 10.91
C SER A 233 -3.27 -3.20 11.79
N THR A 234 -2.74 -2.42 12.73
CA THR A 234 -3.54 -1.62 13.66
C THR A 234 -4.41 -0.58 12.95
N ASP A 235 -3.98 -0.11 11.77
CA ASP A 235 -4.78 0.74 10.88
C ASP A 235 -6.04 0.02 10.38
N ASN A 236 -5.88 -1.19 9.87
CA ASN A 236 -7.01 -2.01 9.43
C ASN A 236 -7.93 -2.38 10.60
N MET A 237 -7.37 -2.69 11.78
CA MET A 237 -8.17 -2.97 12.97
C MET A 237 -9.12 -1.81 13.28
N MET A 238 -8.61 -0.58 13.33
CA MET A 238 -9.44 0.61 13.59
C MET A 238 -10.46 0.84 12.48
N ILE A 239 -10.03 0.75 11.21
CA ILE A 239 -10.90 0.97 10.05
C ILE A 239 -12.04 -0.05 10.02
N GLN A 240 -11.76 -1.33 10.24
CA GLN A 240 -12.77 -2.39 10.25
C GLN A 240 -13.74 -2.23 11.42
N MET A 241 -13.25 -1.93 12.63
CA MET A 241 -14.11 -1.67 13.79
C MET A 241 -15.06 -0.49 13.54
N LEU A 242 -14.57 0.61 12.95
CA LEU A 242 -15.40 1.76 12.60
C LEU A 242 -16.43 1.41 11.52
N ARG A 243 -16.00 0.72 10.47
CA ARG A 243 -16.90 0.28 9.38
C ARG A 243 -18.02 -0.61 9.90
N GLN A 244 -17.70 -1.61 10.70
CA GLN A 244 -18.67 -2.52 11.30
C GLN A 244 -19.64 -1.83 12.27
N LYS A 245 -19.23 -0.72 12.90
CA LYS A 245 -20.05 0.12 13.77
C LYS A 245 -20.84 1.18 13.00
N GLY A 246 -20.65 1.32 11.69
CA GLY A 246 -21.25 2.39 10.90
C GLY A 246 -20.75 3.79 11.29
N ALA A 247 -19.56 3.88 11.89
CA ALA A 247 -18.95 5.13 12.35
C ALA A 247 -18.08 5.77 11.25
N GLY A 248 -17.95 7.09 11.29
CA GLY A 248 -17.19 7.85 10.30
C GLY A 248 -15.69 7.58 10.39
N TYR A 249 -15.07 7.35 9.23
CA TYR A 249 -13.64 7.31 9.03
C TYR A 249 -13.18 8.49 8.17
N SER A 250 -13.68 8.58 6.94
CA SER A 250 -13.55 9.73 6.05
C SER A 250 -14.66 9.73 5.01
N THR A 251 -14.84 10.87 4.33
CA THR A 251 -15.68 10.96 3.13
C THR A 251 -14.84 10.73 1.87
N ASP A 252 -15.49 10.48 0.73
CA ASP A 252 -14.83 10.37 -0.59
C ASP A 252 -14.12 11.68 -1.00
N SER A 253 -14.59 12.82 -0.49
CA SER A 253 -13.95 14.12 -0.69
C SER A 253 -12.75 14.38 0.23
N GLY A 254 -12.43 13.45 1.14
CA GLY A 254 -11.28 13.53 2.03
C GLY A 254 -11.54 14.29 3.34
N GLU A 255 -12.79 14.52 3.72
CA GLU A 255 -13.11 15.02 5.05
C GLU A 255 -12.79 13.95 6.11
N VAL A 256 -11.99 14.30 7.10
CA VAL A 256 -11.57 13.39 8.18
C VAL A 256 -12.66 13.28 9.23
N GLN A 257 -13.15 12.06 9.47
CA GLN A 257 -14.24 11.80 10.43
C GLN A 257 -13.85 10.83 11.55
N ILE A 258 -12.60 10.36 11.57
CA ILE A 258 -12.14 9.35 12.53
C ILE A 258 -12.17 9.79 14.00
N PHE A 259 -12.14 11.10 14.27
CA PHE A 259 -12.13 11.64 15.64
C PHE A 259 -13.58 11.81 16.14
N ASN A 260 -14.20 10.72 16.56
CA ASN A 260 -15.60 10.66 17.00
C ASN A 260 -15.78 9.81 18.27
N ASP A 261 -16.96 9.86 18.88
CA ASP A 261 -17.27 9.16 20.13
C ASP A 261 -17.11 7.64 20.01
N THR A 262 -17.40 7.05 18.84
CA THR A 262 -17.21 5.61 18.62
C THR A 262 -15.73 5.25 18.63
N THR A 263 -14.88 6.04 18.00
CA THR A 263 -13.42 5.86 18.04
C THR A 263 -12.92 5.92 19.48
N GLU A 264 -13.37 6.91 20.26
CA GLU A 264 -13.00 7.05 21.66
C GLU A 264 -13.43 5.84 22.50
N ALA A 265 -14.66 5.37 22.33
CA ALA A 265 -15.17 4.19 23.02
C ALA A 265 -14.37 2.91 22.66
N LEU A 266 -14.02 2.72 21.39
CA LEU A 266 -13.18 1.60 20.93
C LEU A 266 -11.79 1.67 21.56
N LEU A 267 -11.18 2.84 21.62
CA LEU A 267 -9.86 3.03 22.21
C LEU A 267 -9.87 2.76 23.73
N TYR A 268 -10.92 3.14 24.46
CA TYR A 268 -11.08 2.77 25.88
C TYR A 268 -11.22 1.25 26.07
N GLY A 269 -11.99 0.57 25.20
CA GLY A 269 -12.10 -0.90 25.22
C GLY A 269 -10.72 -1.57 25.00
N ILE A 270 -9.99 -1.14 23.97
CA ILE A 270 -8.65 -1.62 23.68
C ILE A 270 -7.69 -1.38 24.85
N ALA A 271 -7.78 -0.20 25.50
CA ALA A 271 -6.97 0.10 26.69
C ALA A 271 -7.27 -0.85 27.85
N ALA A 272 -8.53 -1.19 28.09
CA ALA A 272 -8.94 -2.11 29.14
C ALA A 272 -8.39 -3.52 28.92
N HIS A 273 -8.55 -4.11 27.72
CA HIS A 273 -8.01 -5.42 27.39
C HIS A 273 -6.48 -5.44 27.35
N THR A 274 -5.84 -4.33 26.98
CA THR A 274 -4.38 -4.17 27.06
C THR A 274 -3.92 -4.16 28.54
N ALA A 275 -4.63 -3.48 29.42
CA ALA A 275 -4.33 -3.46 30.85
C ALA A 275 -4.48 -4.85 31.50
N GLY A 276 -5.46 -5.64 31.04
CA GLY A 276 -5.65 -7.04 31.44
C GLY A 276 -4.60 -8.01 30.87
N GLY A 277 -3.81 -7.58 29.89
CA GLY A 277 -2.79 -8.43 29.24
C GLY A 277 -3.32 -9.29 28.10
N ALA A 278 -4.58 -9.10 27.67
CA ALA A 278 -5.21 -9.85 26.59
C ALA A 278 -4.70 -9.42 25.20
N PHE A 279 -4.38 -8.14 25.05
CA PHE A 279 -3.96 -7.52 23.78
C PHE A 279 -2.78 -6.57 23.97
N SER A 280 -1.96 -6.43 22.95
CA SER A 280 -1.00 -5.33 22.82
C SER A 280 -0.52 -5.18 21.38
N THR A 281 0.08 -4.04 21.08
CA THR A 281 0.84 -3.82 19.86
C THR A 281 2.32 -3.88 20.17
N PHE A 282 3.11 -4.51 19.31
CA PHE A 282 4.56 -4.48 19.42
C PHE A 282 5.15 -3.94 18.12
N LYS A 283 6.16 -3.09 18.23
CA LYS A 283 7.18 -2.97 17.20
C LYS A 283 8.23 -4.05 17.38
N ILE A 284 7.81 -5.32 17.46
CA ILE A 284 8.75 -6.41 17.41
C ILE A 284 9.00 -6.67 15.92
N SER A 285 10.27 -6.83 15.57
CA SER A 285 10.67 -7.39 14.29
C SER A 285 10.17 -8.84 14.23
N GLY A 286 8.95 -9.06 13.80
CA GLY A 286 8.34 -10.38 13.75
C GLY A 286 6.89 -10.27 13.27
N TYR A 287 6.46 -11.29 12.59
CA TYR A 287 5.09 -11.44 12.14
C TYR A 287 4.27 -12.17 13.20
N PRO A 288 2.94 -11.98 13.28
CA PRO A 288 2.05 -12.73 14.17
C PRO A 288 2.24 -14.25 14.07
N ALA A 289 2.59 -14.74 12.87
CA ALA A 289 2.92 -16.13 12.60
C ALA A 289 3.97 -16.70 13.57
N ASN A 290 5.00 -15.94 13.90
CA ASN A 290 6.05 -16.41 14.81
C ASN A 290 5.52 -16.69 16.23
N PHE A 291 4.57 -15.89 16.70
CA PHE A 291 3.92 -16.08 17.99
C PHE A 291 2.89 -17.20 17.95
N LEU A 292 2.08 -17.25 16.89
CA LEU A 292 1.08 -18.30 16.72
C LEU A 292 1.73 -19.69 16.65
N ASN A 293 2.73 -19.84 15.78
CA ASN A 293 3.42 -21.10 15.52
C ASN A 293 4.23 -21.59 16.74
N ALA A 294 4.67 -20.67 17.59
CA ALA A 294 5.32 -21.00 18.86
C ALA A 294 4.32 -21.20 20.02
N GLY A 295 3.01 -21.22 19.77
CA GLY A 295 1.99 -21.35 20.80
C GLY A 295 1.92 -20.18 21.79
N GLN A 296 2.40 -19.01 21.38
CA GLN A 296 2.50 -17.80 22.22
C GLN A 296 1.31 -16.84 22.09
N CYS A 297 0.37 -17.12 21.18
CA CYS A 297 -0.91 -16.44 21.09
C CYS A 297 -2.03 -17.42 20.70
N LEU A 298 -3.29 -16.98 20.87
CA LEU A 298 -4.48 -17.75 20.51
C LEU A 298 -5.09 -17.25 19.21
N PHE A 299 -5.19 -15.93 19.06
CA PHE A 299 -5.77 -15.28 17.91
C PHE A 299 -4.71 -14.38 17.25
N ALA A 300 -4.46 -14.62 15.98
CA ALA A 300 -3.54 -13.83 15.17
C ALA A 300 -4.27 -13.31 13.92
N VAL A 301 -4.53 -12.01 13.85
CA VAL A 301 -5.08 -11.39 12.64
C VAL A 301 -3.94 -10.90 11.76
N ASP A 302 -3.90 -11.41 10.55
CA ASP A 302 -2.97 -11.00 9.50
C ASP A 302 -3.63 -11.20 8.11
N SER A 303 -3.00 -10.66 7.08
CA SER A 303 -3.44 -10.82 5.70
C SER A 303 -3.50 -12.30 5.28
N THR A 304 -4.51 -12.66 4.48
CA THR A 304 -4.53 -13.97 3.79
C THR A 304 -3.29 -14.15 2.90
N ALA A 305 -2.70 -13.06 2.42
CA ALA A 305 -1.43 -13.06 1.68
C ALA A 305 -0.20 -13.53 2.50
N GLY A 306 -0.37 -13.80 3.78
CA GLY A 306 0.65 -14.39 4.64
C GLY A 306 0.29 -15.79 5.15
N ALA A 307 -0.74 -16.42 4.60
CA ALA A 307 -1.27 -17.68 5.12
C ALA A 307 -0.28 -18.86 5.06
N THR A 308 0.68 -18.83 4.14
CA THR A 308 1.75 -19.85 4.04
C THR A 308 2.68 -19.86 5.26
N TRP A 309 2.67 -18.78 6.06
CA TRP A 309 3.47 -18.64 7.28
C TRP A 309 2.71 -19.01 8.56
N MET A 310 1.39 -19.18 8.48
CA MET A 310 0.49 -19.35 9.62
C MET A 310 0.22 -20.82 9.94
N GLY A 311 0.25 -21.18 11.22
CA GLY A 311 -0.11 -22.50 11.71
C GLY A 311 1.09 -23.37 12.08
N SER A 312 0.83 -24.44 12.85
CA SER A 312 1.85 -25.33 13.38
C SER A 312 2.67 -26.09 12.32
N HIS A 313 2.13 -26.25 11.12
CA HIS A 313 2.78 -26.92 9.98
C HIS A 313 3.05 -25.97 8.81
N ALA A 314 3.19 -24.68 9.08
CA ALA A 314 3.43 -23.68 8.06
C ALA A 314 4.66 -24.02 7.18
N PRO A 315 4.52 -24.03 5.84
CA PRO A 315 5.62 -24.33 4.92
C PRO A 315 6.78 -23.34 5.01
N LEU A 316 6.48 -22.09 5.36
CA LEU A 316 7.46 -21.02 5.55
C LEU A 316 7.53 -20.63 7.02
N SER A 317 8.73 -20.29 7.50
CA SER A 317 8.94 -19.95 8.90
C SER A 317 10.18 -19.11 9.12
N ASP A 318 10.06 -18.17 10.07
CA ASP A 318 11.18 -17.38 10.62
C ASP A 318 11.65 -17.88 11.99
N ILE A 319 10.99 -18.90 12.57
CA ILE A 319 11.39 -19.49 13.84
C ILE A 319 12.04 -20.86 13.62
N SER A 320 12.90 -21.26 14.56
CA SER A 320 13.54 -22.59 14.52
C SER A 320 12.54 -23.71 14.81
N ALA A 321 12.76 -24.87 14.19
CA ALA A 321 11.85 -26.01 14.27
C ALA A 321 11.56 -26.50 15.71
N ASP A 322 12.50 -26.33 16.64
CA ASP A 322 12.36 -26.68 18.05
C ASP A 322 11.40 -25.77 18.84
N LYS A 323 10.99 -24.64 18.24
CA LYS A 323 10.02 -23.71 18.84
C LYS A 323 8.58 -23.92 18.37
N TYR A 324 8.37 -24.74 17.36
CA TYR A 324 7.02 -25.06 16.89
C TYR A 324 6.25 -25.85 17.94
N VAL A 325 4.98 -25.50 18.05
CA VAL A 325 4.02 -26.21 18.89
C VAL A 325 2.95 -26.81 17.98
N ASP A 326 2.61 -28.06 18.22
CA ASP A 326 1.55 -28.75 17.48
C ASP A 326 0.17 -28.35 18.01
N PHE A 327 -0.68 -27.83 17.13
CA PHE A 327 -2.07 -27.44 17.42
C PHE A 327 -2.91 -27.43 16.14
N GLU A 328 -4.22 -27.54 16.28
CA GLU A 328 -5.16 -27.35 15.18
C GLU A 328 -5.33 -25.86 14.88
N THR A 329 -5.08 -25.48 13.63
CA THR A 329 -5.24 -24.09 13.15
C THR A 329 -6.60 -23.92 12.49
N ALA A 330 -7.45 -23.04 13.03
CA ALA A 330 -8.65 -22.59 12.33
C ALA A 330 -8.36 -21.27 11.59
N VAL A 331 -8.94 -21.13 10.38
CA VAL A 331 -8.91 -19.90 9.59
C VAL A 331 -10.32 -19.34 9.55
N MET A 332 -10.49 -18.16 10.11
CA MET A 332 -11.81 -17.53 10.29
C MET A 332 -11.81 -16.09 9.79
N THR A 333 -12.98 -15.53 9.55
CA THR A 333 -13.09 -14.08 9.28
C THR A 333 -12.53 -13.28 10.46
N VAL A 334 -12.09 -12.06 10.19
CA VAL A 334 -11.79 -11.11 11.28
C VAL A 334 -13.01 -10.97 12.21
N PRO A 335 -12.82 -10.67 13.51
CA PRO A 335 -13.93 -10.51 14.43
C PRO A 335 -14.97 -9.51 13.94
N GLN A 336 -16.24 -9.80 14.15
CA GLN A 336 -17.38 -8.99 13.74
C GLN A 336 -18.17 -8.46 14.94
N PHE A 337 -18.72 -7.24 14.86
CA PHE A 337 -19.71 -6.76 15.83
C PHE A 337 -21.11 -7.29 15.51
N ASP A 338 -21.40 -7.51 14.21
CA ASP A 338 -22.64 -8.13 13.75
C ASP A 338 -22.31 -9.33 12.83
N PRO A 339 -22.41 -10.57 13.32
CA PRO A 339 -22.13 -11.76 12.51
C PRO A 339 -23.10 -11.97 11.34
N ALA A 340 -24.31 -11.38 11.39
CA ALA A 340 -25.28 -11.49 10.31
C ALA A 340 -24.93 -10.64 9.08
N HIS A 341 -24.12 -9.60 9.28
CA HIS A 341 -23.67 -8.69 8.23
C HIS A 341 -22.15 -8.50 8.30
N PRO A 342 -21.37 -9.54 8.00
CA PRO A 342 -19.92 -9.48 8.13
C PRO A 342 -19.33 -8.45 7.16
N GLN A 343 -18.30 -7.74 7.60
CA GLN A 343 -17.55 -6.78 6.79
C GLN A 343 -16.06 -6.99 6.99
N MET A 344 -15.34 -7.07 5.89
CA MET A 344 -13.90 -7.29 5.86
C MET A 344 -13.23 -6.30 4.92
N ILE A 345 -12.04 -5.85 5.26
CA ILE A 345 -11.31 -4.95 4.38
C ILE A 345 -10.76 -5.73 3.18
N SER A 346 -11.01 -5.21 1.97
CA SER A 346 -10.34 -5.69 0.77
C SER A 346 -8.91 -5.17 0.73
N GLN A 347 -8.00 -6.03 0.34
CA GLN A 347 -6.57 -5.74 0.23
C GLN A 347 -6.01 -6.36 -1.04
N GLY A 348 -4.81 -5.96 -1.38
CA GLY A 348 -4.03 -6.56 -2.45
C GLY A 348 -3.50 -5.52 -3.42
N PRO A 349 -2.40 -5.87 -4.09
CA PRO A 349 -1.74 -4.94 -5.00
C PRO A 349 -2.50 -4.79 -6.30
N SER A 350 -2.35 -3.61 -6.87
CA SER A 350 -2.80 -3.26 -8.22
C SER A 350 -1.60 -2.84 -9.06
N LEU A 351 -1.71 -2.96 -10.38
CA LEU A 351 -0.73 -2.52 -11.36
C LEU A 351 -1.05 -1.08 -11.76
N CYS A 352 -0.12 -0.18 -11.48
CA CYS A 352 -0.17 1.22 -11.88
C CYS A 352 0.74 1.44 -13.08
N VAL A 353 0.23 2.03 -14.15
CA VAL A 353 0.99 2.39 -15.36
C VAL A 353 1.29 3.88 -15.33
N PHE A 354 2.58 4.22 -15.41
CA PHE A 354 3.01 5.61 -15.42
C PHE A 354 3.03 6.17 -16.83
N ASN A 355 2.59 7.40 -16.95
CA ASN A 355 2.65 8.13 -18.21
C ASN A 355 4.10 8.46 -18.59
N LYS A 356 4.36 8.55 -19.89
CA LYS A 356 5.66 8.87 -20.49
C LYS A 356 5.46 9.85 -21.63
N ASP A 357 6.53 10.55 -22.02
CA ASP A 357 6.49 11.48 -23.17
C ASP A 357 6.18 10.74 -24.50
N ASP A 358 6.56 9.48 -24.60
CA ASP A 358 6.26 8.62 -25.75
C ASP A 358 5.06 7.72 -25.46
N PRO A 359 3.90 7.92 -26.08
CA PRO A 359 2.72 7.10 -25.87
C PRO A 359 2.91 5.63 -26.30
N GLN A 360 3.87 5.32 -27.18
CA GLN A 360 4.22 3.96 -27.54
C GLN A 360 4.90 3.22 -26.38
N GLU A 361 5.70 3.91 -25.59
CA GLU A 361 6.31 3.34 -24.36
C GLU A 361 5.22 3.03 -23.31
N VAL A 362 4.21 3.90 -23.16
CA VAL A 362 3.05 3.65 -22.30
C VAL A 362 2.27 2.43 -22.78
N LEU A 363 2.05 2.31 -24.09
CA LEU A 363 1.36 1.15 -24.66
C LEU A 363 2.16 -0.14 -24.46
N ALA A 364 3.49 -0.12 -24.62
CA ALA A 364 4.36 -1.27 -24.31
C ALA A 364 4.24 -1.70 -22.84
N ALA A 365 4.22 -0.73 -21.91
CA ALA A 365 4.03 -0.97 -20.49
C ALA A 365 2.64 -1.56 -20.18
N TRP A 366 1.60 -1.08 -20.84
CA TRP A 366 0.24 -1.59 -20.70
C TRP A 366 0.10 -3.03 -21.22
N LEU A 367 0.71 -3.36 -22.36
CA LEU A 367 0.74 -4.73 -22.88
C LEU A 367 1.35 -5.70 -21.86
N PHE A 368 2.45 -5.31 -21.21
CA PHE A 368 3.06 -6.13 -20.15
C PHE A 368 2.18 -6.20 -18.89
N ALA A 369 1.58 -5.09 -18.46
CA ALA A 369 0.70 -5.07 -17.30
C ALA A 369 -0.51 -6.01 -17.49
N GLN A 370 -1.11 -6.04 -18.68
CA GLN A 370 -2.18 -6.97 -19.01
C GLN A 370 -1.71 -8.44 -19.05
N TYR A 371 -0.47 -8.69 -19.51
CA TYR A 371 0.08 -10.04 -19.51
C TYR A 371 0.12 -10.66 -18.10
N LEU A 372 0.40 -9.83 -17.09
CA LEU A 372 0.35 -10.28 -15.69
C LEU A 372 -1.06 -10.68 -15.21
N LEU A 373 -2.11 -10.37 -15.98
CA LEU A 373 -3.49 -10.75 -15.69
C LEU A 373 -3.94 -12.03 -16.42
N THR A 374 -3.06 -12.65 -17.22
CA THR A 374 -3.37 -13.93 -17.85
C THR A 374 -3.63 -15.02 -16.80
N ASN A 375 -4.46 -16.00 -17.13
CA ASN A 375 -4.78 -17.10 -16.22
C ASN A 375 -3.53 -17.80 -15.70
N GLU A 376 -2.51 -18.00 -16.54
CA GLU A 376 -1.27 -18.64 -16.13
C GLU A 376 -0.58 -17.90 -14.98
N VAL A 377 -0.40 -16.58 -15.12
CA VAL A 377 0.27 -15.76 -14.10
C VAL A 377 -0.61 -15.64 -12.86
N GLN A 378 -1.92 -15.39 -13.03
CA GLN A 378 -2.88 -15.24 -11.93
C GLN A 378 -2.96 -16.48 -11.06
N ILE A 379 -3.07 -17.66 -11.65
CA ILE A 379 -3.15 -18.93 -10.93
C ILE A 379 -1.82 -19.24 -10.25
N ALA A 380 -0.71 -19.17 -10.98
CA ALA A 380 0.60 -19.44 -10.42
C ALA A 380 0.91 -18.55 -9.22
N TYR A 381 0.60 -17.25 -9.32
CA TYR A 381 0.86 -16.31 -8.22
C TYR A 381 -0.06 -16.54 -7.02
N SER A 382 -1.36 -16.79 -7.24
CA SER A 382 -2.32 -17.06 -6.16
C SER A 382 -1.97 -18.32 -5.37
N GLN A 383 -1.36 -19.32 -6.00
CA GLN A 383 -0.91 -20.54 -5.33
C GLN A 383 0.30 -20.35 -4.40
N THR A 384 0.99 -19.21 -4.46
CA THR A 384 2.13 -18.95 -3.57
C THR A 384 1.72 -18.60 -2.15
N GLU A 385 0.56 -17.96 -1.99
CA GLU A 385 0.01 -17.44 -0.74
C GLU A 385 -1.52 -17.57 -0.74
N GLY A 386 -2.20 -17.02 0.26
CA GLY A 386 -3.66 -16.93 0.30
C GLY A 386 -4.24 -15.76 -0.52
N TYR A 387 -3.65 -15.46 -1.66
CA TYR A 387 -4.22 -14.55 -2.65
C TYR A 387 -5.30 -15.24 -3.49
N VAL A 388 -6.17 -14.43 -4.08
CA VAL A 388 -7.12 -14.90 -5.09
C VAL A 388 -6.89 -14.18 -6.43
N PRO A 389 -7.10 -14.86 -7.57
CA PRO A 389 -7.08 -14.21 -8.88
C PRO A 389 -8.15 -13.12 -8.98
N VAL A 390 -7.87 -12.09 -9.78
CA VAL A 390 -8.78 -10.94 -9.91
C VAL A 390 -9.78 -11.07 -11.05
N THR A 391 -9.76 -12.19 -11.76
CA THR A 391 -10.66 -12.47 -12.89
C THR A 391 -11.54 -13.69 -12.64
N ALA A 392 -12.80 -13.61 -13.03
CA ALA A 392 -13.71 -14.76 -13.00
C ALA A 392 -13.20 -15.92 -13.86
N LYS A 393 -12.56 -15.60 -15.01
CA LYS A 393 -11.95 -16.57 -15.90
C LYS A 393 -10.87 -17.42 -15.20
N ALA A 394 -9.98 -16.80 -14.43
CA ALA A 394 -8.96 -17.52 -13.69
C ALA A 394 -9.57 -18.29 -12.50
N GLN A 395 -10.48 -17.66 -11.74
CA GLN A 395 -11.12 -18.29 -10.59
C GLN A 395 -11.94 -19.53 -10.98
N GLN A 396 -12.63 -19.49 -12.12
CA GLN A 396 -13.47 -20.60 -12.61
C GLN A 396 -12.69 -21.62 -13.46
N SER A 397 -11.41 -21.41 -13.72
CA SER A 397 -10.61 -22.35 -14.50
C SER A 397 -10.48 -23.70 -13.78
N ALA A 398 -10.44 -24.79 -14.54
CA ALA A 398 -10.23 -26.13 -13.99
C ALA A 398 -8.96 -26.20 -13.13
N ALA A 399 -7.87 -25.58 -13.59
CA ALA A 399 -6.59 -25.58 -12.88
C ALA A 399 -6.67 -24.93 -11.49
N TYR A 400 -7.41 -23.83 -11.35
CA TYR A 400 -7.57 -23.17 -10.04
C TYR A 400 -8.55 -23.92 -9.14
N GLN A 401 -9.64 -24.44 -9.70
CA GLN A 401 -10.61 -25.24 -8.96
C GLN A 401 -10.02 -26.58 -8.47
N ASP A 402 -9.22 -27.24 -9.30
CA ASP A 402 -8.49 -28.46 -8.92
C ASP A 402 -7.48 -28.17 -7.80
N TYR A 403 -6.80 -27.03 -7.84
CA TYR A 403 -5.93 -26.59 -6.74
C TYR A 403 -6.71 -26.40 -5.43
N LEU A 404 -7.84 -25.71 -5.46
CA LEU A 404 -8.66 -25.49 -4.26
C LEU A 404 -9.26 -26.81 -3.72
N ALA A 405 -9.55 -27.78 -4.59
CA ALA A 405 -10.10 -29.08 -4.20
C ALA A 405 -9.08 -29.99 -3.50
N GLN A 406 -7.78 -29.72 -3.65
CA GLN A 406 -6.69 -30.48 -3.04
C GLN A 406 -6.26 -29.94 -1.66
N GLU A 407 -7.11 -29.16 -1.00
CA GLU A 407 -6.84 -28.64 0.35
C GLU A 407 -6.41 -29.74 1.31
N GLY A 408 -5.26 -29.56 1.94
CA GLY A 408 -4.72 -30.50 2.93
C GLY A 408 -4.06 -31.75 2.32
N ALA A 409 -3.80 -31.78 1.01
CA ALA A 409 -2.92 -32.79 0.42
C ALA A 409 -1.51 -32.71 1.05
N ASP A 410 -0.80 -33.85 1.07
CA ASP A 410 0.49 -33.99 1.75
C ASP A 410 1.63 -33.33 0.95
N ASP A 411 1.49 -32.04 0.67
CA ASP A 411 2.53 -31.22 0.03
C ASP A 411 2.39 -29.73 0.42
N THR A 412 3.45 -28.95 0.20
CA THR A 412 3.48 -27.52 0.54
C THR A 412 2.62 -26.66 -0.39
N LEU A 413 2.34 -27.12 -1.60
CA LEU A 413 1.49 -26.41 -2.54
C LEU A 413 0.03 -26.39 -2.06
N HIS A 414 -0.44 -27.50 -1.50
CA HIS A 414 -1.83 -27.66 -1.07
C HIS A 414 -2.02 -27.50 0.44
N TYR A 415 -1.11 -26.72 1.08
CA TYR A 415 -1.20 -26.42 2.51
C TYR A 415 -2.59 -25.88 2.86
N ASP A 416 -3.28 -26.55 3.79
CA ASP A 416 -4.69 -26.37 4.10
C ASP A 416 -5.02 -24.94 4.57
N VAL A 417 -4.22 -24.38 5.50
CA VAL A 417 -4.43 -23.01 6.03
C VAL A 417 -4.37 -21.97 4.90
N LYS A 418 -3.47 -22.13 3.94
CA LYS A 418 -3.35 -21.24 2.77
C LYS A 418 -4.61 -21.32 1.89
N ILE A 419 -5.07 -22.53 1.58
CA ILE A 419 -6.26 -22.74 0.73
C ILE A 419 -7.53 -22.27 1.45
N LYS A 420 -7.66 -22.54 2.75
CA LYS A 420 -8.76 -22.01 3.58
C LYS A 420 -8.80 -20.49 3.57
N ALA A 421 -7.64 -19.83 3.64
CA ALA A 421 -7.56 -18.37 3.56
C ALA A 421 -7.99 -17.82 2.19
N SER A 422 -7.64 -18.51 1.09
CA SER A 422 -8.12 -18.15 -0.25
C SER A 422 -9.65 -18.36 -0.37
N LYS A 423 -10.17 -19.50 0.07
CA LYS A 423 -11.61 -19.79 0.07
C LYS A 423 -12.39 -18.78 0.91
N LEU A 424 -11.85 -18.37 2.07
CA LEU A 424 -12.47 -17.37 2.93
C LEU A 424 -12.75 -16.08 2.17
N LEU A 425 -11.81 -15.59 1.37
CA LEU A 425 -12.06 -14.41 0.55
C LEU A 425 -13.02 -14.69 -0.60
N LEU A 426 -12.87 -15.81 -1.31
CA LEU A 426 -13.77 -16.17 -2.42
C LEU A 426 -15.24 -16.26 -1.98
N ASP A 427 -15.50 -16.79 -0.78
CA ASP A 427 -16.83 -16.93 -0.21
C ASP A 427 -17.38 -15.60 0.35
N ASN A 428 -16.53 -14.58 0.51
CA ASN A 428 -16.87 -13.31 1.15
C ASN A 428 -16.55 -12.07 0.28
N VAL A 429 -16.40 -12.20 -1.02
CA VAL A 429 -16.12 -11.05 -1.91
C VAL A 429 -17.15 -9.94 -1.71
N ASP A 430 -18.44 -10.29 -1.64
CA ASP A 430 -19.54 -9.32 -1.46
C ASP A 430 -19.57 -8.68 -0.05
N ASN A 431 -18.89 -9.26 0.92
CA ASN A 431 -18.73 -8.74 2.28
C ASN A 431 -17.48 -7.85 2.42
N THR A 432 -16.72 -7.66 1.35
CA THR A 432 -15.53 -6.82 1.39
C THR A 432 -15.87 -5.34 1.20
N PHE A 433 -15.03 -4.48 1.76
CA PHE A 433 -15.11 -3.04 1.58
C PHE A 433 -13.73 -2.42 1.40
N THR A 434 -13.70 -1.22 0.84
CA THR A 434 -12.52 -0.37 0.73
C THR A 434 -12.74 0.96 1.45
N THR A 435 -11.64 1.64 1.75
CA THR A 435 -11.69 3.00 2.29
C THR A 435 -11.72 4.03 1.15
N PRO A 436 -12.30 5.23 1.37
CA PRO A 436 -12.21 6.31 0.40
C PRO A 436 -10.76 6.64 0.02
N VAL A 437 -10.51 6.80 -1.28
CA VAL A 437 -9.19 7.07 -1.86
C VAL A 437 -9.10 8.51 -2.33
N TYR A 438 -8.17 9.27 -1.74
CA TYR A 438 -7.92 10.67 -2.07
C TYR A 438 -6.49 11.06 -1.67
N ASN A 439 -6.02 12.22 -2.10
CA ASN A 439 -4.70 12.70 -1.69
C ASN A 439 -4.64 12.89 -0.16
N GLY A 440 -3.89 12.03 0.51
CA GLY A 440 -3.72 11.97 1.97
C GLY A 440 -4.45 10.81 2.63
N SER A 441 -5.18 9.93 1.92
CA SER A 441 -5.80 8.72 2.49
C SER A 441 -4.76 7.81 3.13
N ALA A 442 -3.56 7.67 2.55
CA ALA A 442 -2.45 6.94 3.17
C ALA A 442 -2.02 7.53 4.52
N SER A 443 -2.03 8.85 4.67
CA SER A 443 -1.74 9.51 5.96
C SER A 443 -2.82 9.26 6.99
N LEU A 444 -4.10 9.29 6.60
CA LEU A 444 -5.21 8.98 7.49
C LEU A 444 -5.19 7.52 7.93
N ARG A 445 -4.85 6.59 7.04
CA ARG A 445 -4.67 5.19 7.37
C ARG A 445 -3.59 5.00 8.45
N ASN A 446 -2.42 5.63 8.28
CA ASN A 446 -1.37 5.61 9.29
C ASN A 446 -1.83 6.23 10.62
N ALA A 447 -2.62 7.29 10.57
CA ALA A 447 -3.20 7.92 11.75
C ALA A 447 -4.13 6.97 12.52
N ALA A 448 -4.97 6.21 11.80
CA ALA A 448 -5.86 5.21 12.40
C ALA A 448 -5.09 4.16 13.20
N GLY A 449 -3.99 3.63 12.64
CA GLY A 449 -3.12 2.70 13.35
C GLY A 449 -2.42 3.33 14.55
N GLN A 450 -1.94 4.56 14.40
CA GLN A 450 -1.25 5.30 15.46
C GLN A 450 -2.11 5.50 16.70
N LEU A 451 -3.43 5.69 16.55
CA LEU A 451 -4.35 5.80 17.69
C LEU A 451 -4.29 4.56 18.59
N ILE A 452 -4.37 3.36 18.02
CA ILE A 452 -4.26 2.10 18.78
C ILE A 452 -2.87 1.93 19.38
N GLU A 453 -1.82 2.22 18.60
CA GLU A 453 -0.44 2.07 19.06
C GLU A 453 -0.12 2.97 20.25
N ASP A 454 -0.56 4.22 20.24
CA ASP A 454 -0.28 5.15 21.32
C ASP A 454 -1.08 4.82 22.59
N VAL A 455 -2.35 4.41 22.46
CA VAL A 455 -3.15 3.93 23.60
C VAL A 455 -2.51 2.71 24.25
N THR A 456 -2.17 1.68 23.48
CA THR A 456 -1.53 0.46 24.02
C THR A 456 -0.17 0.75 24.64
N LYS A 457 0.60 1.67 24.07
CA LYS A 457 1.89 2.13 24.60
C LYS A 457 1.72 2.86 25.95
N SER A 458 0.71 3.75 26.08
CA SER A 458 0.42 4.46 27.32
C SER A 458 0.05 3.49 28.43
N VAL A 459 -0.84 2.52 28.14
CA VAL A 459 -1.20 1.46 29.09
C VAL A 459 0.04 0.68 29.58
N ARG A 460 0.92 0.26 28.66
CA ARG A 460 2.17 -0.44 29.02
C ARG A 460 3.09 0.40 29.89
N ARG A 461 3.06 1.71 29.75
CA ARG A 461 3.82 2.67 30.57
C ARG A 461 3.13 3.03 31.88
N LYS A 462 1.93 2.48 32.11
CA LYS A 462 1.07 2.80 33.27
C LYS A 462 0.68 4.27 33.32
N GLU A 463 0.58 4.90 32.15
CA GLU A 463 0.04 6.26 31.99
C GLU A 463 -1.50 6.17 31.90
N PRO A 464 -2.24 7.12 32.50
CA PRO A 464 -3.70 7.09 32.44
C PRO A 464 -4.18 7.35 31.01
N VAL A 465 -5.21 6.58 30.59
CA VAL A 465 -5.93 6.78 29.34
C VAL A 465 -7.32 7.32 29.70
N ASP A 466 -7.42 8.63 29.83
CA ASP A 466 -8.64 9.36 30.19
C ASP A 466 -9.02 10.39 29.11
N ALA A 467 -10.09 11.17 29.33
CA ALA A 467 -10.56 12.15 28.36
C ALA A 467 -9.50 13.22 28.02
N ALA A 468 -8.68 13.64 29.01
CA ALA A 468 -7.60 14.58 28.75
C ALA A 468 -6.49 13.98 27.89
N TYR A 469 -6.19 12.69 28.09
CA TYR A 469 -5.29 11.94 27.24
C TYR A 469 -5.84 11.83 25.81
N MET A 470 -7.13 11.47 25.63
CA MET A 470 -7.75 11.33 24.31
C MET A 470 -7.72 12.64 23.51
N ALA A 471 -8.04 13.77 24.13
CA ALA A 471 -7.97 15.08 23.48
C ALA A 471 -6.52 15.37 22.99
N LYS A 472 -5.52 15.12 23.84
CA LYS A 472 -4.10 15.29 23.47
C LYS A 472 -3.65 14.32 22.38
N LEU A 473 -4.13 13.08 22.43
CA LEU A 473 -3.85 12.07 21.42
C LEU A 473 -4.36 12.51 20.05
N TYR A 474 -5.60 12.98 19.96
CA TYR A 474 -6.20 13.45 18.71
C TYR A 474 -5.45 14.65 18.13
N ASP A 475 -5.09 15.64 18.97
CA ASP A 475 -4.27 16.79 18.54
C ASP A 475 -2.88 16.34 18.02
N SER A 476 -2.25 15.41 18.74
CA SER A 476 -0.92 14.90 18.37
C SER A 476 -0.95 14.14 17.05
N VAL A 477 -1.93 13.26 16.86
CA VAL A 477 -2.09 12.46 15.64
C VAL A 477 -2.47 13.36 14.45
N THR A 478 -3.38 14.34 14.67
CA THR A 478 -3.73 15.34 13.66
C THR A 478 -2.50 16.08 13.17
N SER A 479 -1.65 16.56 14.09
CA SER A 479 -0.43 17.30 13.75
C SER A 479 0.62 16.41 13.08
N LEU A 480 0.82 15.19 13.58
CA LEU A 480 1.83 14.24 13.06
C LEU A 480 1.57 13.89 11.60
N TYR A 481 0.31 13.63 11.27
CA TYR A 481 -0.11 13.22 9.93
C TYR A 481 -0.67 14.37 9.09
N ARG A 482 -0.61 15.61 9.59
CA ARG A 482 -1.07 16.83 8.93
C ARG A 482 -2.52 16.74 8.45
N LEU A 483 -3.39 16.17 9.26
CA LEU A 483 -4.78 15.93 8.89
C LEU A 483 -5.60 17.22 8.79
N ASP A 484 -5.13 18.31 9.39
CA ASP A 484 -5.68 19.66 9.36
C ASP A 484 -5.24 20.49 8.13
N GLN A 485 -4.17 20.06 7.43
CA GLN A 485 -3.58 20.83 6.33
C GLN A 485 -4.06 20.39 4.94
N ARG A 486 -5.11 19.60 4.89
CA ARG A 486 -5.69 19.10 3.64
C ARG A 486 -6.48 20.20 2.95
N GLY A 487 -5.78 20.99 2.14
CA GLY A 487 -6.43 21.84 1.15
C GLY A 487 -7.23 20.96 0.20
N ALA A 488 -8.46 21.32 -0.11
CA ALA A 488 -9.18 20.73 -1.21
C ALA A 488 -8.25 20.69 -2.43
N MET A 489 -8.08 19.52 -3.03
CA MET A 489 -7.46 19.45 -4.36
C MET A 489 -8.31 20.38 -5.25
N ALA A 490 -7.68 21.37 -5.84
CA ALA A 490 -8.34 22.12 -6.88
C ALA A 490 -8.82 21.13 -7.95
N ALA A 491 -10.01 21.30 -8.45
CA ALA A 491 -10.63 20.41 -9.44
C ALA A 491 -9.80 20.23 -10.73
N ASP A 492 -8.74 21.02 -10.88
CA ASP A 492 -7.78 20.99 -11.99
C ASP A 492 -6.46 20.25 -11.65
N GLY A 493 -6.37 19.58 -10.48
CA GLY A 493 -5.15 18.88 -10.04
C GLY A 493 -4.01 19.79 -9.61
N SER A 494 -4.19 21.13 -9.62
CA SER A 494 -3.19 22.04 -9.09
C SER A 494 -3.30 22.12 -7.57
N GLN A 495 -2.23 21.73 -6.86
CA GLN A 495 -2.11 22.11 -5.45
C GLN A 495 -1.99 23.63 -5.38
N ALA A 496 -2.93 24.28 -4.69
CA ALA A 496 -2.69 25.61 -4.18
C ALA A 496 -1.53 25.50 -3.15
N LEU A 497 -0.29 25.61 -3.63
CA LEU A 497 0.86 25.75 -2.77
C LEU A 497 0.58 26.97 -1.90
N GLY A 498 0.49 26.78 -0.59
CA GLY A 498 0.30 27.87 0.35
C GLY A 498 1.34 28.98 0.15
N PRO A 499 1.16 30.15 0.77
CA PRO A 499 2.09 31.27 0.59
C PRO A 499 3.51 30.81 0.89
N LEU A 500 4.46 31.20 0.03
CA LEU A 500 5.88 30.89 0.19
C LEU A 500 6.34 31.11 1.64
N PRO A 501 7.07 30.16 2.24
CA PRO A 501 7.62 30.31 3.58
C PRO A 501 8.44 31.60 3.72
N ALA A 502 8.40 32.25 4.88
CA ALA A 502 9.11 33.49 5.13
C ALA A 502 10.61 33.44 4.75
N PRO A 503 11.36 32.35 5.03
CA PRO A 503 12.75 32.23 4.59
C PRO A 503 12.91 32.22 3.07
N ALA A 504 12.02 31.57 2.32
CA ALA A 504 12.05 31.52 0.87
C ALA A 504 11.75 32.89 0.25
N LYS A 505 10.78 33.64 0.81
CA LYS A 505 10.51 35.03 0.41
C LYS A 505 11.72 35.93 0.65
N ALA A 506 12.36 35.82 1.82
CA ALA A 506 13.55 36.60 2.13
C ALA A 506 14.71 36.30 1.16
N LEU A 507 14.90 35.03 0.82
CA LEU A 507 15.91 34.60 -0.14
C LEU A 507 15.66 35.18 -1.54
N LEU A 508 14.43 35.12 -2.03
CA LEU A 508 14.03 35.65 -3.33
C LEU A 508 14.18 37.18 -3.39
N ILE A 509 13.82 37.91 -2.33
CA ILE A 509 13.99 39.36 -2.23
C ILE A 509 15.48 39.72 -2.25
N THR A 510 16.30 38.97 -1.50
CA THR A 510 17.76 39.19 -1.46
C THR A 510 18.37 38.93 -2.83
N LEU A 511 17.99 37.85 -3.51
CA LEU A 511 18.47 37.52 -4.85
C LEU A 511 18.07 38.61 -5.87
N GLY A 512 16.81 39.05 -5.83
CA GLY A 512 16.32 40.17 -6.66
C GLY A 512 17.10 41.47 -6.43
N GLY A 513 17.40 41.80 -5.16
CA GLY A 513 18.22 42.93 -4.79
C GLY A 513 19.64 42.85 -5.37
N VAL A 514 20.28 41.71 -5.31
CA VAL A 514 21.60 41.46 -5.91
C VAL A 514 21.57 41.66 -7.44
N TRP A 515 20.53 41.17 -8.12
CA TRP A 515 20.39 41.37 -9.57
C TRP A 515 20.20 42.82 -9.94
N VAL A 516 19.43 43.59 -9.20
CA VAL A 516 19.24 45.02 -9.42
C VAL A 516 20.59 45.77 -9.25
N LEU A 517 21.34 45.45 -8.19
CA LEU A 517 22.67 46.04 -7.97
C LEU A 517 23.64 45.71 -9.11
N MET A 518 23.64 44.49 -9.61
CA MET A 518 24.48 44.09 -10.75
C MET A 518 24.08 44.83 -12.04
N ALA A 519 22.79 45.00 -12.29
CA ALA A 519 22.26 45.71 -13.46
C ALA A 519 22.64 47.21 -13.40
N VAL A 520 22.49 47.86 -12.24
CA VAL A 520 22.88 49.24 -12.00
C VAL A 520 24.40 49.42 -12.18
N TYR A 521 25.19 48.54 -11.59
CA TYR A 521 26.64 48.56 -11.75
C TYR A 521 27.06 48.42 -13.23
N GLY A 522 26.46 47.47 -13.96
CA GLY A 522 26.69 47.27 -15.40
C GLY A 522 26.31 48.51 -16.22
N GLY A 523 25.17 49.12 -15.93
CA GLY A 523 24.72 50.36 -16.56
C GLY A 523 25.67 51.53 -16.34
N VAL A 524 26.12 51.74 -15.09
CA VAL A 524 27.12 52.79 -14.76
C VAL A 524 28.45 52.55 -15.49
N GLN A 525 28.90 51.31 -15.62
CA GLN A 525 30.12 50.97 -16.35
C GLN A 525 29.98 51.25 -17.86
N LEU A 526 28.82 50.98 -18.44
CA LEU A 526 28.54 51.27 -19.85
C LEU A 526 28.51 52.78 -20.12
N ILE A 527 27.88 53.57 -19.25
CA ILE A 527 27.84 55.03 -19.34
C ILE A 527 29.27 55.61 -19.22
N LYS A 528 30.06 55.16 -18.23
CA LYS A 528 31.45 55.58 -18.09
C LYS A 528 32.33 55.22 -19.29
N LYS A 529 32.05 54.08 -19.95
CA LYS A 529 32.78 53.68 -21.17
C LYS A 529 32.40 54.56 -22.36
N LYS A 530 31.12 54.90 -22.51
CA LYS A 530 30.62 55.78 -23.59
C LYS A 530 31.10 57.23 -23.42
N SER A 531 31.16 57.76 -22.20
CA SER A 531 31.68 59.07 -21.88
C SER A 531 33.18 59.19 -22.19
N ARG A 532 33.98 58.14 -22.01
CA ARG A 532 35.41 58.08 -22.35
C ARG A 532 35.69 57.96 -23.85
N GLN A 533 34.74 57.40 -24.63
CA GLN A 533 34.90 57.34 -26.09
C GLN A 533 34.52 58.63 -26.79
N ASN A 534 33.73 59.51 -26.16
CA ASN A 534 33.29 60.78 -26.70
C ASN A 534 34.25 61.92 -26.29
N SER A 535 35.36 61.67 -25.54
CA SER A 535 36.36 62.60 -25.08
C SER A 535 37.74 62.46 -25.81
N HIS A 536 37.72 61.64 -26.87
CA HIS A 536 38.79 61.49 -27.86
C HIS A 536 38.20 61.76 -29.25
#